data_69482ab989f1628563c9d4bbe4890bd7
#
_entry.id   69482ab989f1628563c9d4bbe4890bd7
#
_cell.length_a   1.000
_cell.length_b   1.000
_cell.length_c   1.000
_cell.angle_alpha   90.00
_cell.angle_beta   90.00
_cell.angle_gamma   90.00
#
_symmetry.space_group_name_H-M   'P 1'
#
loop_
_entity.id
_entity.type
_entity.pdbx_description
1 polymer ?
#
loop_
_entity_poly.entity_id
_entity_poly.type
_entity_poly.pdbx_seq_one_letter_code
_entity_poly.pdbx_strand_id
1 'polypeptide(L)'
;SHTVYAIDLPGCGRSTKPHITYVNYFFTQLLSDFVTDVIQEPTAVTATGISASFATMAAHLYPDNFTKLTFINPQSPTQLATIPSNTAKFTRSIMNCPILGTFLYYIFCSENEIEYNFTEEYFYNPFLVSSKVMHTYYESAHWNQGSGRFLLASLHGNYINANVNLAFSSLTQDTQLIFGKELANAENIAASYQRLNPVTKVSYISKAKMLPHLEAPEKFLSLL
;
A
#
# COMPACT_ATOMS: atom_id res chain seq x y z
N SER A 1 16.88 16.77 -11.52
CA SER A 1 15.76 17.38 -10.80
C SER A 1 14.49 16.73 -11.31
N HIS A 2 13.60 16.28 -10.41
CA HIS A 2 12.32 15.64 -10.76
C HIS A 2 11.19 16.38 -10.03
N THR A 3 10.04 16.49 -10.67
CA THR A 3 8.80 16.84 -9.98
C THR A 3 8.25 15.59 -9.29
N VAL A 4 7.90 15.70 -8.01
CA VAL A 4 7.37 14.57 -7.22
C VAL A 4 5.94 14.88 -6.80
N TYR A 5 5.04 13.96 -7.09
CA TYR A 5 3.65 13.99 -6.65
C TYR A 5 3.44 12.94 -5.57
N ALA A 6 2.94 13.34 -4.41
CA ALA A 6 2.53 12.45 -3.34
C ALA A 6 1.03 12.62 -3.10
N ILE A 7 0.26 11.57 -3.32
CA ILE A 7 -1.20 11.60 -3.21
C ILE A 7 -1.68 10.83 -1.98
N ASP A 8 -2.54 11.44 -1.20
CA ASP A 8 -3.35 10.71 -0.23
C ASP A 8 -4.49 10.02 -0.98
N LEU A 9 -4.48 8.70 -1.02
CA LEU A 9 -5.56 7.94 -1.65
C LEU A 9 -6.89 8.15 -0.89
N PRO A 10 -8.06 8.09 -1.56
CA PRO A 10 -9.35 8.16 -0.88
C PRO A 10 -9.45 7.13 0.25
N GLY A 11 -9.92 7.57 1.41
CA GLY A 11 -9.90 6.77 2.64
C GLY A 11 -8.65 6.97 3.50
N CYS A 12 -7.56 7.53 2.95
CA CYS A 12 -6.29 7.78 3.64
C CYS A 12 -6.05 9.27 3.88
N GLY A 13 -5.15 9.57 4.80
CA GLY A 13 -4.62 10.90 5.06
C GLY A 13 -5.72 11.96 5.20
N ARG A 14 -5.55 13.05 4.47
CA ARG A 14 -6.48 14.18 4.41
C ARG A 14 -7.46 14.12 3.24
N SER A 15 -7.37 13.09 2.39
CA SER A 15 -8.34 12.87 1.33
C SER A 15 -9.71 12.50 1.87
N THR A 16 -10.72 12.64 1.04
CA THR A 16 -12.10 12.25 1.38
C THR A 16 -12.18 10.77 1.75
N LYS A 17 -13.06 10.45 2.70
CA LYS A 17 -13.26 9.08 3.20
C LYS A 17 -14.72 8.65 2.97
N PRO A 18 -15.12 8.43 1.69
CA PRO A 18 -16.50 8.08 1.37
C PRO A 18 -16.92 6.74 1.96
N HIS A 19 -18.22 6.62 2.24
CA HIS A 19 -18.86 5.40 2.75
C HIS A 19 -19.10 4.40 1.61
N ILE A 20 -18.03 3.84 1.09
CA ILE A 20 -18.08 2.86 -0.02
C ILE A 20 -17.35 1.57 0.35
N THR A 21 -17.52 0.54 -0.45
CA THR A 21 -16.60 -0.58 -0.46
C THR A 21 -15.42 -0.20 -1.35
N TYR A 22 -14.27 -0.08 -0.74
CA TYR A 22 -13.04 0.15 -1.49
C TYR A 22 -12.60 -1.15 -2.15
N VAL A 23 -12.37 -1.09 -3.45
CA VAL A 23 -11.92 -2.23 -4.28
C VAL A 23 -10.68 -1.83 -5.07
N ASN A 24 -9.89 -2.80 -5.50
CA ASN A 24 -8.66 -2.55 -6.25
C ASN A 24 -8.90 -1.65 -7.47
N TYR A 25 -9.90 -1.97 -8.28
CA TYR A 25 -10.21 -1.24 -9.50
C TYR A 25 -10.49 0.26 -9.27
N PHE A 26 -11.09 0.61 -8.13
CA PHE A 26 -11.31 2.02 -7.78
C PHE A 26 -10.00 2.80 -7.68
N PHE A 27 -8.98 2.23 -7.01
CA PHE A 27 -7.67 2.87 -6.89
C PHE A 27 -6.86 2.80 -8.18
N THR A 28 -7.01 1.71 -8.93
CA THR A 28 -6.41 1.53 -10.27
C THR A 28 -6.86 2.62 -11.22
N GLN A 29 -8.15 2.88 -11.30
CA GLN A 29 -8.73 3.92 -12.15
C GLN A 29 -8.28 5.31 -11.70
N LEU A 30 -8.38 5.58 -10.40
CA LEU A 30 -7.96 6.87 -9.82
C LEU A 30 -6.48 7.18 -10.10
N LEU A 31 -5.60 6.18 -10.02
CA LEU A 31 -4.18 6.37 -10.33
C LEU A 31 -3.99 6.72 -11.81
N SER A 32 -4.68 6.04 -12.71
CA SER A 32 -4.63 6.34 -14.14
C SER A 32 -5.18 7.74 -14.45
N ASP A 33 -6.34 8.09 -13.88
CA ASP A 33 -6.96 9.40 -14.07
C ASP A 33 -6.05 10.52 -13.52
N PHE A 34 -5.39 10.28 -12.38
CA PHE A 34 -4.44 11.24 -11.81
C PHE A 34 -3.26 11.49 -12.75
N VAL A 35 -2.72 10.46 -13.39
CA VAL A 35 -1.64 10.62 -14.37
C VAL A 35 -2.17 11.37 -15.59
N THR A 36 -3.32 11.00 -16.10
CA THR A 36 -3.90 11.59 -17.34
C THR A 36 -4.34 13.04 -17.15
N ASP A 37 -5.02 13.34 -16.04
CA ASP A 37 -5.69 14.64 -15.87
C ASP A 37 -4.83 15.66 -15.12
N VAL A 38 -3.94 15.19 -14.22
CA VAL A 38 -3.14 16.07 -13.36
C VAL A 38 -1.69 16.13 -13.79
N ILE A 39 -1.03 14.98 -13.98
CA ILE A 39 0.38 14.96 -14.39
C ILE A 39 0.51 15.25 -15.89
N GLN A 40 -0.38 14.69 -16.72
CA GLN A 40 -0.48 14.89 -18.16
C GLN A 40 0.74 14.43 -18.97
N GLU A 41 1.56 13.56 -18.37
CA GLU A 41 2.70 12.93 -19.04
C GLU A 41 2.98 11.54 -18.43
N PRO A 42 3.55 10.60 -19.20
CA PRO A 42 3.96 9.29 -18.67
C PRO A 42 4.93 9.44 -17.51
N THR A 43 4.65 8.76 -16.42
CA THR A 43 5.37 8.97 -15.17
C THR A 43 5.92 7.68 -14.55
N ALA A 44 6.93 7.81 -13.71
CA ALA A 44 7.38 6.73 -12.85
C ALA A 44 6.53 6.66 -11.58
N VAL A 45 6.18 5.46 -11.14
CA VAL A 45 5.37 5.24 -9.94
C VAL A 45 6.17 4.48 -8.88
N THR A 46 6.14 5.00 -7.66
CA THR A 46 6.62 4.29 -6.48
C THR A 46 5.42 3.96 -5.58
N ALA A 47 5.19 2.69 -5.28
CA ALA A 47 4.06 2.23 -4.49
C ALA A 47 4.49 1.27 -3.39
N THR A 48 3.83 1.36 -2.21
CA THR A 48 4.18 0.56 -1.03
C THR A 48 3.06 -0.42 -0.69
N GLY A 49 3.43 -1.65 -0.31
CA GLY A 49 2.48 -2.64 0.18
C GLY A 49 1.39 -2.97 -0.83
N ILE A 50 0.13 -2.86 -0.41
CA ILE A 50 -1.02 -3.17 -1.27
C ILE A 50 -1.17 -2.21 -2.46
N SER A 51 -0.68 -0.96 -2.34
CA SER A 51 -0.74 0.02 -3.43
C SER A 51 0.06 -0.42 -4.66
N ALA A 52 1.05 -1.31 -4.50
CA ALA A 52 1.75 -1.94 -5.62
C ALA A 52 0.78 -2.71 -6.53
N SER A 53 -0.29 -3.30 -5.97
CA SER A 53 -1.30 -3.99 -6.78
C SER A 53 -2.13 -3.01 -7.63
N PHE A 54 -2.41 -1.82 -7.12
CA PHE A 54 -3.12 -0.78 -7.87
C PHE A 54 -2.27 -0.29 -9.05
N ALA A 55 -0.99 -0.02 -8.79
CA ALA A 55 -0.04 0.40 -9.83
C ALA A 55 0.21 -0.71 -10.86
N THR A 56 0.28 -1.99 -10.44
CA THR A 56 0.36 -3.14 -11.36
C THR A 56 -0.84 -3.20 -12.29
N MET A 57 -2.06 -3.10 -11.74
CA MET A 57 -3.29 -3.14 -12.53
C MET A 57 -3.42 -1.91 -13.43
N ALA A 58 -3.03 -0.72 -12.95
CA ALA A 58 -3.05 0.50 -13.75
C ALA A 58 -2.07 0.42 -14.92
N ALA A 59 -0.83 -0.04 -14.69
CA ALA A 59 0.16 -0.19 -15.74
C ALA A 59 -0.20 -1.27 -16.76
N HIS A 60 -0.94 -2.31 -16.35
CA HIS A 60 -1.48 -3.32 -17.26
C HIS A 60 -2.60 -2.78 -18.14
N LEU A 61 -3.54 -2.02 -17.57
CA LEU A 61 -4.70 -1.49 -18.29
C LEU A 61 -4.38 -0.23 -19.12
N TYR A 62 -3.44 0.57 -18.64
CA TYR A 62 -3.05 1.87 -19.23
C TYR A 62 -1.53 1.97 -19.36
N PRO A 63 -0.89 1.09 -20.16
CA PRO A 63 0.57 0.96 -20.19
C PRO A 63 1.30 2.24 -20.58
N ASP A 64 0.69 3.09 -21.40
CA ASP A 64 1.29 4.33 -21.89
C ASP A 64 1.41 5.42 -20.80
N ASN A 65 0.69 5.29 -19.68
CA ASN A 65 0.74 6.23 -18.58
C ASN A 65 1.96 6.04 -17.67
N PHE A 66 2.67 4.91 -17.79
CA PHE A 66 3.69 4.54 -16.81
C PHE A 66 5.01 4.15 -17.48
N THR A 67 6.11 4.79 -17.04
CA THR A 67 7.45 4.55 -17.58
C THR A 67 8.26 3.56 -16.75
N LYS A 68 8.14 3.63 -15.42
CA LYS A 68 8.87 2.78 -14.46
C LYS A 68 8.00 2.49 -13.25
N LEU A 69 8.12 1.29 -12.71
CA LEU A 69 7.41 0.85 -11.52
C LEU A 69 8.42 0.46 -10.42
N THR A 70 8.31 1.08 -9.26
CA THR A 70 9.09 0.72 -8.08
C THR A 70 8.16 0.31 -6.96
N PHE A 71 8.23 -0.93 -6.51
CA PHE A 71 7.36 -1.45 -5.47
C PHE A 71 8.14 -1.72 -4.20
N ILE A 72 7.69 -1.13 -3.10
CA ILE A 72 8.29 -1.25 -1.77
C ILE A 72 7.48 -2.26 -0.97
N ASN A 73 8.11 -3.36 -0.58
CA ASN A 73 7.47 -4.43 0.20
C ASN A 73 6.06 -4.77 -0.32
N PRO A 74 5.88 -5.10 -1.60
CA PRO A 74 4.58 -5.47 -2.14
C PRO A 74 4.05 -6.72 -1.43
N GLN A 75 2.73 -6.82 -1.28
CA GLN A 75 2.09 -8.04 -0.81
C GLN A 75 2.31 -9.19 -1.80
N SER A 76 2.35 -10.43 -1.29
CA SER A 76 2.54 -11.58 -2.18
C SER A 76 1.40 -11.73 -3.18
N PRO A 77 1.68 -12.20 -4.42
CA PRO A 77 0.64 -12.47 -5.42
C PRO A 77 -0.42 -13.46 -4.91
N THR A 78 -0.03 -14.42 -4.08
CA THR A 78 -0.95 -15.39 -3.47
C THR A 78 -1.91 -14.71 -2.49
N GLN A 79 -1.41 -13.79 -1.65
CA GLN A 79 -2.25 -13.02 -0.73
C GLN A 79 -3.21 -12.10 -1.50
N LEU A 80 -2.74 -11.44 -2.54
CA LEU A 80 -3.55 -10.58 -3.40
C LEU A 80 -4.64 -11.32 -4.16
N ALA A 81 -4.47 -12.62 -4.40
CA ALA A 81 -5.48 -13.47 -5.04
C ALA A 81 -6.58 -13.96 -4.08
N THR A 82 -6.47 -13.66 -2.78
CA THR A 82 -7.52 -14.06 -1.81
C THR A 82 -8.79 -13.23 -2.00
N ILE A 83 -9.92 -13.92 -2.00
CA ILE A 83 -11.26 -13.31 -2.12
C ILE A 83 -11.93 -13.14 -0.76
N PRO A 84 -12.90 -12.23 -0.63
CA PRO A 84 -13.67 -12.05 0.59
C PRO A 84 -14.38 -13.33 1.04
N SER A 85 -14.04 -13.82 2.24
CA SER A 85 -14.73 -14.95 2.89
C SER A 85 -16.05 -14.53 3.53
N ASN A 86 -16.84 -15.50 4.01
CA ASN A 86 -18.07 -15.17 4.75
C ASN A 86 -17.78 -14.49 6.09
N THR A 87 -16.69 -14.88 6.76
CA THR A 87 -16.20 -14.18 7.96
C THR A 87 -15.78 -12.75 7.66
N ALA A 88 -15.08 -12.51 6.56
CA ALA A 88 -14.71 -11.17 6.10
C ALA A 88 -15.93 -10.28 5.82
N LYS A 89 -17.00 -10.84 5.22
CA LYS A 89 -18.28 -10.15 5.01
C LYS A 89 -18.93 -9.76 6.33
N PHE A 90 -18.91 -10.66 7.32
CA PHE A 90 -19.46 -10.40 8.64
C PHE A 90 -18.65 -9.32 9.38
N THR A 91 -17.32 -9.42 9.43
CA THR A 91 -16.44 -8.41 10.03
C THR A 91 -16.68 -7.04 9.39
N ARG A 92 -16.77 -6.98 8.06
CA ARG A 92 -17.09 -5.73 7.36
C ARG A 92 -18.46 -5.18 7.78
N SER A 93 -19.48 -6.02 7.95
CA SER A 93 -20.80 -5.59 8.40
C SER A 93 -20.73 -4.93 9.79
N ILE A 94 -19.95 -5.50 10.69
CA ILE A 94 -19.71 -4.92 12.03
C ILE A 94 -19.00 -3.59 11.93
N MET A 95 -17.91 -3.50 11.15
CA MET A 95 -17.14 -2.28 10.97
C MET A 95 -17.95 -1.16 10.30
N ASN A 96 -18.92 -1.50 9.48
CA ASN A 96 -19.83 -0.54 8.84
C ASN A 96 -20.94 -0.04 9.78
N CYS A 97 -21.19 -0.73 10.90
CA CYS A 97 -22.17 -0.28 11.90
C CYS A 97 -21.75 1.08 12.49
N PRO A 98 -22.62 2.09 12.51
CA PRO A 98 -22.22 3.45 12.90
C PRO A 98 -21.62 3.55 14.30
N ILE A 99 -22.20 2.89 15.30
CA ILE A 99 -21.73 2.97 16.69
C ILE A 99 -20.59 1.98 16.93
N LEU A 100 -20.85 0.69 16.73
CA LEU A 100 -19.90 -0.38 17.04
C LEU A 100 -18.67 -0.32 16.14
N GLY A 101 -18.85 -0.08 14.85
CA GLY A 101 -17.74 0.03 13.90
C GLY A 101 -16.85 1.25 14.16
N THR A 102 -17.44 2.38 14.56
CA THR A 102 -16.67 3.57 14.97
C THR A 102 -15.88 3.31 16.25
N PHE A 103 -16.49 2.66 17.23
CA PHE A 103 -15.82 2.29 18.48
C PHE A 103 -14.62 1.35 18.22
N LEU A 104 -14.83 0.28 17.46
CA LEU A 104 -13.75 -0.64 17.09
C LEU A 104 -12.64 0.05 16.29
N TYR A 105 -13.02 0.93 15.35
CA TYR A 105 -12.06 1.69 14.58
C TYR A 105 -11.14 2.53 15.47
N TYR A 106 -11.67 3.22 16.47
CA TYR A 106 -10.87 4.02 17.39
C TYR A 106 -9.97 3.17 18.31
N ILE A 107 -10.36 1.93 18.60
CA ILE A 107 -9.46 0.99 19.28
C ILE A 107 -8.27 0.65 18.38
N PHE A 108 -8.53 0.23 17.13
CA PHE A 108 -7.47 -0.15 16.17
C PHE A 108 -6.57 1.02 15.74
N CYS A 109 -7.05 2.24 15.85
CA CYS A 109 -6.29 3.44 15.52
C CYS A 109 -5.90 4.25 16.76
N SER A 110 -5.89 3.63 17.95
CA SER A 110 -5.42 4.29 19.18
C SER A 110 -3.93 4.59 19.13
N GLU A 111 -3.47 5.55 19.93
CA GLU A 111 -2.03 5.90 20.01
C GLU A 111 -1.19 4.68 20.37
N ASN A 112 -1.63 3.87 21.32
CA ASN A 112 -0.92 2.65 21.75
C ASN A 112 -0.78 1.63 20.61
N GLU A 113 -1.84 1.41 19.81
CA GLU A 113 -1.80 0.50 18.67
C GLU A 113 -0.89 1.03 17.55
N ILE A 114 -0.91 2.33 17.31
CA ILE A 114 -0.01 2.96 16.35
C ILE A 114 1.43 2.83 16.81
N GLU A 115 1.72 3.14 18.07
CA GLU A 115 3.06 3.00 18.66
C GLU A 115 3.54 1.55 18.58
N TYR A 116 2.71 0.58 18.99
CA TYR A 116 3.02 -0.84 18.89
C TYR A 116 3.35 -1.26 17.45
N ASN A 117 2.52 -0.88 16.49
CA ASN A 117 2.77 -1.22 15.09
C ASN A 117 4.08 -0.61 14.57
N PHE A 118 4.38 0.62 14.92
CA PHE A 118 5.63 1.26 14.50
C PHE A 118 6.86 0.63 15.13
N THR A 119 6.82 0.32 16.41
CA THR A 119 7.98 -0.19 17.16
C THR A 119 8.22 -1.68 16.94
N GLU A 120 7.16 -2.48 16.82
CA GLU A 120 7.29 -3.94 16.75
C GLU A 120 7.19 -4.48 15.32
N GLU A 121 6.31 -3.88 14.47
CA GLU A 121 5.99 -4.44 13.17
C GLU A 121 6.66 -3.71 12.00
N TYR A 122 6.65 -2.36 12.01
CA TYR A 122 7.02 -1.60 10.83
C TYR A 122 8.50 -1.27 10.74
N PHE A 123 9.16 -1.01 11.88
CA PHE A 123 10.57 -0.66 11.93
C PHE A 123 11.42 -1.81 12.48
N TYR A 124 12.59 -2.00 11.89
CA TYR A 124 13.64 -2.87 12.44
C TYR A 124 14.25 -2.26 13.70
N ASN A 125 14.50 -0.97 13.67
CA ASN A 125 15.01 -0.23 14.82
C ASN A 125 13.94 0.74 15.34
N PRO A 126 13.24 0.39 16.46
CA PRO A 126 12.19 1.22 17.02
C PRO A 126 12.66 2.61 17.46
N PHE A 127 13.94 2.78 17.76
CA PHE A 127 14.51 4.10 18.14
C PHE A 127 14.58 5.10 16.99
N LEU A 128 14.37 4.67 15.75
CA LEU A 128 14.29 5.56 14.59
C LEU A 128 12.88 6.17 14.42
N VAL A 129 11.90 5.67 15.16
CA VAL A 129 10.52 6.14 15.03
C VAL A 129 10.38 7.51 15.70
N SER A 130 10.03 8.50 14.91
CA SER A 130 9.79 9.85 15.41
C SER A 130 8.38 9.97 15.99
N SER A 131 8.24 10.51 17.19
CA SER A 131 6.93 10.84 17.80
C SER A 131 6.07 11.72 16.89
N LYS A 132 6.69 12.60 16.10
CA LYS A 132 5.99 13.42 15.11
C LYS A 132 5.36 12.55 14.01
N VAL A 133 6.04 11.52 13.53
CA VAL A 133 5.50 10.60 12.53
C VAL A 133 4.31 9.84 13.11
N MET A 134 4.44 9.26 14.30
CA MET A 134 3.34 8.55 14.96
C MET A 134 2.11 9.46 15.16
N HIS A 135 2.34 10.68 15.62
CA HIS A 135 1.26 11.66 15.79
C HIS A 135 0.57 12.02 14.47
N THR A 136 1.33 12.18 13.39
CA THR A 136 0.76 12.43 12.06
C THR A 136 -0.12 11.26 11.58
N TYR A 137 0.28 10.01 11.85
CA TYR A 137 -0.53 8.83 11.55
C TYR A 137 -1.81 8.80 12.38
N TYR A 138 -1.70 9.11 13.68
CA TYR A 138 -2.85 9.21 14.58
C TYR A 138 -3.85 10.26 14.09
N GLU A 139 -3.39 11.49 13.81
CA GLU A 139 -4.24 12.56 13.28
C GLU A 139 -4.90 12.15 11.95
N SER A 140 -4.15 11.52 11.04
CA SER A 140 -4.67 11.08 9.75
C SER A 140 -5.75 10.01 9.90
N ALA A 141 -5.59 9.07 10.84
CA ALA A 141 -6.59 8.06 11.15
C ALA A 141 -7.87 8.68 11.73
N HIS A 142 -7.73 9.68 12.61
CA HIS A 142 -8.87 10.34 13.27
C HIS A 142 -9.50 11.45 12.44
N TRP A 143 -8.89 11.82 11.31
CA TRP A 143 -9.46 12.80 10.40
C TRP A 143 -10.82 12.34 9.87
N ASN A 144 -11.80 13.25 9.87
CA ASN A 144 -13.16 13.00 9.41
C ASN A 144 -13.94 11.94 10.25
N GLN A 145 -13.85 12.04 11.58
CA GLN A 145 -14.70 11.35 12.56
C GLN A 145 -14.83 9.83 12.35
N GLY A 146 -13.71 9.14 12.15
CA GLY A 146 -13.68 7.68 12.05
C GLY A 146 -14.19 7.11 10.71
N SER A 147 -14.37 7.95 9.70
CA SER A 147 -14.76 7.49 8.36
C SER A 147 -13.72 6.59 7.68
N GLY A 148 -12.48 6.57 8.16
CA GLY A 148 -11.44 5.62 7.74
C GLY A 148 -11.82 4.15 7.97
N ARG A 149 -12.82 3.87 8.83
CA ARG A 149 -13.30 2.50 9.09
C ARG A 149 -13.79 1.77 7.84
N PHE A 150 -14.30 2.46 6.84
CA PHE A 150 -14.78 1.84 5.59
C PHE A 150 -13.64 1.30 4.74
N LEU A 151 -12.50 2.03 4.70
CA LEU A 151 -11.27 1.54 4.08
C LEU A 151 -10.70 0.37 4.89
N LEU A 152 -10.61 0.49 6.22
CA LEU A 152 -10.11 -0.56 7.10
C LEU A 152 -10.96 -1.84 6.96
N ALA A 153 -12.29 -1.71 6.93
CA ALA A 153 -13.20 -2.82 6.70
C ALA A 153 -12.99 -3.50 5.33
N SER A 154 -12.65 -2.72 4.31
CA SER A 154 -12.37 -3.24 2.97
C SER A 154 -11.01 -3.95 2.90
N LEU A 155 -10.00 -3.44 3.61
CA LEU A 155 -8.67 -4.06 3.74
C LEU A 155 -8.78 -5.41 4.48
N HIS A 156 -9.32 -5.43 5.68
CA HIS A 156 -9.48 -6.67 6.46
C HIS A 156 -10.42 -7.68 5.80
N GLY A 157 -11.35 -7.19 5.00
CA GLY A 157 -12.29 -8.02 4.24
C GLY A 157 -11.74 -8.58 2.94
N ASN A 158 -10.50 -8.28 2.57
CA ASN A 158 -9.89 -8.62 1.28
C ASN A 158 -10.65 -8.08 0.05
N TYR A 159 -11.49 -7.05 0.21
CA TYR A 159 -12.22 -6.43 -0.90
C TYR A 159 -11.31 -5.62 -1.82
N ILE A 160 -10.18 -5.15 -1.30
CA ILE A 160 -9.17 -4.39 -2.05
C ILE A 160 -8.22 -5.33 -2.83
N ASN A 161 -8.20 -6.60 -2.49
CA ASN A 161 -7.37 -7.57 -3.16
C ASN A 161 -7.80 -7.77 -4.62
N ALA A 162 -6.82 -8.02 -5.47
CA ALA A 162 -7.03 -8.42 -6.86
C ALA A 162 -5.94 -9.41 -7.27
N ASN A 163 -6.29 -10.42 -8.05
CA ASN A 163 -5.32 -11.34 -8.63
C ASN A 163 -4.49 -10.60 -9.68
N VAL A 164 -3.26 -10.25 -9.32
CA VAL A 164 -2.34 -9.50 -10.18
C VAL A 164 -1.44 -10.39 -11.08
N ASN A 165 -1.60 -11.72 -11.03
CA ASN A 165 -0.66 -12.63 -11.70
C ASN A 165 -0.54 -12.33 -13.20
N LEU A 166 -1.67 -12.26 -13.90
CA LEU A 166 -1.69 -11.96 -15.33
C LEU A 166 -1.17 -10.55 -15.61
N ALA A 167 -1.65 -9.57 -14.84
CA ALA A 167 -1.24 -8.18 -15.01
C ALA A 167 0.26 -8.01 -14.82
N PHE A 168 0.83 -8.57 -13.74
CA PHE A 168 2.26 -8.45 -13.47
C PHE A 168 3.13 -9.19 -14.49
N SER A 169 2.69 -10.38 -14.97
CA SER A 169 3.42 -11.14 -16.00
C SER A 169 3.47 -10.44 -17.36
N SER A 170 2.53 -9.55 -17.64
CA SER A 170 2.43 -8.81 -18.90
C SER A 170 3.05 -7.40 -18.84
N LEU A 171 3.61 -6.97 -17.69
CA LEU A 171 4.25 -5.66 -17.58
C LEU A 171 5.45 -5.55 -18.51
N THR A 172 5.51 -4.46 -19.25
CA THR A 172 6.61 -4.10 -20.14
C THR A 172 7.50 -3.01 -19.58
N GLN A 173 7.03 -2.30 -18.56
CA GLN A 173 7.75 -1.23 -17.87
C GLN A 173 8.92 -1.78 -17.06
N ASP A 174 10.00 -1.00 -16.94
CA ASP A 174 11.11 -1.33 -16.02
C ASP A 174 10.55 -1.43 -14.59
N THR A 175 10.51 -2.66 -14.07
CA THR A 175 9.90 -2.96 -12.78
C THR A 175 10.94 -3.39 -11.76
N GLN A 176 10.94 -2.71 -10.61
CA GLN A 176 11.84 -2.99 -9.49
C GLN A 176 11.06 -3.23 -8.21
N LEU A 177 11.47 -4.25 -7.46
CA LEU A 177 11.00 -4.53 -6.11
C LEU A 177 12.09 -4.17 -5.11
N ILE A 178 11.75 -3.43 -4.07
CA ILE A 178 12.66 -3.07 -2.98
C ILE A 178 12.08 -3.60 -1.67
N PHE A 179 12.82 -4.47 -1.02
CA PHE A 179 12.40 -5.08 0.25
C PHE A 179 13.27 -4.62 1.41
N GLY A 180 12.66 -4.46 2.59
CA GLY A 180 13.39 -4.52 3.84
C GLY A 180 13.90 -5.96 4.05
N LYS A 181 15.21 -6.13 4.29
CA LYS A 181 15.80 -7.46 4.42
C LYS A 181 15.27 -8.22 5.64
N GLU A 182 14.88 -7.50 6.67
CA GLU A 182 14.37 -8.06 7.93
C GLU A 182 12.84 -8.29 7.91
N LEU A 183 12.20 -8.00 6.79
CA LEU A 183 10.78 -8.33 6.60
C LEU A 183 10.62 -9.84 6.44
N ALA A 184 9.73 -10.42 7.23
CA ALA A 184 9.43 -11.85 7.14
C ALA A 184 8.96 -12.23 5.72
N ASN A 185 9.48 -13.34 5.20
CA ASN A 185 9.15 -13.87 3.87
C ASN A 185 9.49 -12.97 2.66
N ALA A 186 10.27 -11.91 2.82
CA ALA A 186 10.64 -11.00 1.73
C ALA A 186 11.21 -11.75 0.52
N GLU A 187 12.11 -12.71 0.73
CA GLU A 187 12.72 -13.52 -0.33
C GLU A 187 11.69 -14.40 -1.07
N ASN A 188 10.76 -15.01 -0.34
CA ASN A 188 9.70 -15.83 -0.94
C ASN A 188 8.72 -14.99 -1.77
N ILE A 189 8.41 -13.79 -1.28
CA ILE A 189 7.56 -12.83 -2.01
C ILE A 189 8.29 -12.38 -3.28
N ALA A 190 9.55 -11.98 -3.18
CA ALA A 190 10.36 -11.60 -4.33
C ALA A 190 10.44 -12.72 -5.39
N ALA A 191 10.73 -13.94 -4.96
CA ALA A 191 10.79 -15.10 -5.84
C ALA A 191 9.44 -15.41 -6.52
N SER A 192 8.31 -15.12 -5.84
CA SER A 192 6.98 -15.30 -6.45
C SER A 192 6.73 -14.29 -7.58
N TYR A 193 7.15 -13.05 -7.43
CA TYR A 193 7.08 -12.03 -8.48
C TYR A 193 8.04 -12.31 -9.64
N GLN A 194 9.28 -12.73 -9.35
CA GLN A 194 10.25 -13.10 -10.39
C GLN A 194 9.81 -14.33 -11.22
N ARG A 195 9.02 -15.23 -10.63
CA ARG A 195 8.39 -16.32 -11.41
C ARG A 195 7.34 -15.82 -12.40
N LEU A 196 6.62 -14.75 -12.05
CA LEU A 196 5.63 -14.13 -12.94
C LEU A 196 6.28 -13.29 -14.03
N ASN A 197 7.33 -12.55 -13.70
CA ASN A 197 8.08 -11.73 -14.65
C ASN A 197 9.59 -11.77 -14.30
N PRO A 198 10.37 -12.63 -15.01
CA PRO A 198 11.78 -12.86 -14.70
C PRO A 198 12.72 -11.66 -14.86
N VAL A 199 12.31 -10.63 -15.60
CA VAL A 199 13.14 -9.42 -15.79
C VAL A 199 13.01 -8.44 -14.63
N THR A 200 12.14 -8.72 -13.66
CA THR A 200 11.93 -7.88 -12.49
C THR A 200 13.19 -7.82 -11.62
N LYS A 201 13.68 -6.60 -11.40
CA LYS A 201 14.83 -6.33 -10.52
C LYS A 201 14.38 -6.43 -9.05
N VAL A 202 15.22 -7.04 -8.21
CA VAL A 202 14.96 -7.13 -6.76
C VAL A 202 16.15 -6.60 -5.99
N SER A 203 15.88 -5.74 -5.02
CA SER A 203 16.88 -5.15 -4.12
C SER A 203 16.44 -5.29 -2.67
N TYR A 204 17.42 -5.42 -1.76
CA TYR A 204 17.16 -5.54 -0.32
C TYR A 204 17.90 -4.46 0.45
N ILE A 205 17.21 -3.81 1.37
CA ILE A 205 17.80 -2.84 2.29
C ILE A 205 18.00 -3.51 3.64
N SER A 206 19.25 -3.71 4.04
CA SER A 206 19.62 -4.31 5.33
C SER A 206 19.25 -3.41 6.49
N LYS A 207 18.87 -4.02 7.62
CA LYS A 207 18.41 -3.33 8.84
C LYS A 207 17.15 -2.48 8.57
N ALA A 208 16.25 -2.99 7.76
CA ALA A 208 14.95 -2.39 7.50
C ALA A 208 13.86 -3.48 7.39
N LYS A 209 12.68 -3.20 7.89
CA LYS A 209 11.49 -4.04 7.85
C LYS A 209 10.48 -3.55 6.81
N MET A 210 9.31 -3.08 7.29
CA MET A 210 8.15 -2.74 6.47
C MET A 210 8.31 -1.42 5.72
N LEU A 211 9.06 -0.47 6.27
CA LEU A 211 9.19 0.90 5.75
C LEU A 211 10.65 1.27 5.42
N PRO A 212 11.33 0.52 4.53
CA PRO A 212 12.74 0.70 4.25
C PRO A 212 13.09 2.09 3.71
N HIS A 213 12.16 2.77 3.06
CA HIS A 213 12.31 4.14 2.58
C HIS A 213 12.33 5.19 3.72
N LEU A 214 11.74 4.86 4.88
CA LEU A 214 11.81 5.69 6.08
C LEU A 214 12.98 5.32 6.99
N GLU A 215 13.32 4.03 7.05
CA GLU A 215 14.41 3.52 7.89
C GLU A 215 15.80 3.82 7.31
N ALA A 216 15.94 3.80 6.00
CA ALA A 216 17.22 4.01 5.32
C ALA A 216 17.05 4.84 4.03
N PRO A 217 16.64 6.12 4.13
CA PRO A 217 16.26 6.95 2.99
C PRO A 217 17.40 7.12 1.98
N GLU A 218 18.64 7.28 2.43
CA GLU A 218 19.79 7.43 1.53
C GLU A 218 20.01 6.18 0.67
N LYS A 219 19.95 4.99 1.29
CA LYS A 219 20.07 3.72 0.57
C LYS A 219 18.90 3.52 -0.39
N PHE A 220 17.70 3.87 0.05
CA PHE A 220 16.53 3.78 -0.79
C PHE A 220 16.65 4.67 -2.03
N LEU A 221 17.04 5.95 -1.85
CA LEU A 221 17.24 6.89 -2.95
C LEU A 221 18.33 6.45 -3.93
N SER A 222 19.37 5.75 -3.45
CA SER A 222 20.42 5.22 -4.33
C SER A 222 19.97 4.07 -5.22
N LEU A 223 18.80 3.48 -4.95
CA LEU A 223 18.21 2.39 -5.74
C LEU A 223 17.18 2.88 -6.77
N LEU A 224 16.70 4.11 -6.67
CA LEU A 224 15.74 4.70 -7.61
C LEU A 224 16.40 5.16 -8.90
#